data_4ec220c885a0c721d40e08aa40f5547f
#
_entry.id   4ec220c885a0c721d40e08aa40f5547f
#
_cell.length_a   1.000
_cell.length_b   1.000
_cell.length_c   1.000
_cell.angle_alpha   90.00
_cell.angle_beta   90.00
_cell.angle_gamma   90.00
#
_symmetry.space_group_name_H-M   'P 1'
#
loop_
_entity.id
_entity.type
_entity.pdbx_description
1 polymer ?
#
loop_
_entity_poly.entity_id
_entity_poly.type
_entity_poly.pdbx_seq_one_letter_code
_entity_poly.pdbx_strand_id
1 'polypeptide(L)'
;CYMTEMLYVAASDRLPITLAVSCRALSGPININNDHGDAMSARDCGWIQLFSENVQGAYDNSIIAPRIAEHHDVQLPCMVNLDGFILTHAIERMTMVDTADVKHFVGEFEPLYPLLDVKHPVSHGNMDGPDFYYPHKYQSVLAMDKALEVAEEVFKEFADMTGREYHLVDEYMCDDAEYVAVILGSSFGTVSYTHLQ
;
A
#
# COMPACT_ATOMS: atom_id res chain seq x y z
N CYS A 1 11.64 -17.93 -1.42
CA CYS A 1 10.89 -18.57 -2.53
C CYS A 1 9.40 -18.69 -2.24
N TYR A 2 8.98 -19.43 -1.20
CA TYR A 2 7.55 -19.69 -0.93
C TYR A 2 6.73 -18.41 -0.71
N MET A 3 7.25 -17.44 0.01
CA MET A 3 6.53 -16.19 0.26
C MET A 3 6.30 -15.39 -1.03
N THR A 4 7.24 -15.36 -1.96
CA THR A 4 7.10 -14.62 -3.23
C THR A 4 5.93 -15.12 -4.04
N GLU A 5 5.74 -16.44 -4.15
CA GLU A 5 4.59 -17.03 -4.85
C GLU A 5 3.28 -16.68 -4.14
N MET A 6 3.28 -16.68 -2.81
CA MET A 6 2.09 -16.32 -2.01
C MET A 6 1.67 -14.86 -2.20
N LEU A 7 2.57 -13.95 -2.51
CA LEU A 7 2.20 -12.58 -2.85
C LEU A 7 1.35 -12.54 -4.13
N TYR A 8 1.74 -13.30 -5.16
CA TYR A 8 0.95 -13.42 -6.38
C TYR A 8 -0.41 -14.09 -6.13
N VAL A 9 -0.45 -15.15 -5.31
CA VAL A 9 -1.69 -15.84 -4.94
C VAL A 9 -2.64 -14.88 -4.23
N ALA A 10 -2.17 -14.13 -3.23
CA ALA A 10 -3.00 -13.19 -2.49
C ALA A 10 -3.65 -12.12 -3.39
N ALA A 11 -2.89 -11.58 -4.34
CA ALA A 11 -3.40 -10.62 -5.30
C ALA A 11 -4.38 -11.25 -6.31
N SER A 12 -4.08 -12.45 -6.78
CA SER A 12 -4.94 -13.20 -7.72
C SER A 12 -6.27 -13.59 -7.10
N ASP A 13 -6.26 -14.00 -5.83
CA ASP A 13 -7.46 -14.35 -5.08
C ASP A 13 -8.22 -13.14 -4.53
N ARG A 14 -7.75 -11.92 -4.84
CA ARG A 14 -8.40 -10.66 -4.46
C ARG A 14 -8.57 -10.53 -2.93
N LEU A 15 -7.51 -10.92 -2.18
CA LEU A 15 -7.51 -10.87 -0.73
C LEU A 15 -6.98 -9.52 -0.22
N PRO A 16 -7.79 -8.75 0.51
CA PRO A 16 -7.40 -7.42 1.00
C PRO A 16 -6.50 -7.52 2.24
N ILE A 17 -5.31 -8.07 2.07
CA ILE A 17 -4.32 -8.25 3.13
C ILE A 17 -3.49 -6.98 3.25
N THR A 18 -3.37 -6.43 4.46
CA THR A 18 -2.41 -5.36 4.75
C THR A 18 -1.13 -5.93 5.31
N LEU A 19 0.01 -5.59 4.70
CA LEU A 19 1.33 -6.06 5.10
C LEU A 19 2.25 -4.87 5.42
N ALA A 20 2.76 -4.79 6.64
CA ALA A 20 3.83 -3.84 6.99
C ALA A 20 5.19 -4.42 6.59
N VAL A 21 5.95 -3.68 5.80
CA VAL A 21 7.25 -4.08 5.27
C VAL A 21 8.34 -3.15 5.81
N SER A 22 9.25 -3.69 6.63
CA SER A 22 10.49 -3.01 7.02
C SER A 22 11.51 -3.12 5.90
N CYS A 23 11.57 -2.13 5.03
CA CYS A 23 12.38 -2.13 3.82
C CYS A 23 13.88 -2.08 4.12
N ARG A 24 14.63 -3.05 3.63
CA ARG A 24 16.06 -3.18 3.80
C ARG A 24 16.73 -3.88 2.62
N ALA A 25 18.04 -3.70 2.47
CA ALA A 25 18.80 -4.47 1.50
C ALA A 25 18.75 -5.98 1.82
N LEU A 26 18.45 -6.78 0.80
CA LEU A 26 18.52 -8.24 0.89
C LEU A 26 19.98 -8.71 0.94
N SER A 27 20.17 -9.95 1.40
CA SER A 27 21.51 -10.54 1.53
C SER A 27 22.27 -10.57 0.23
N GLY A 28 23.56 -10.25 0.34
CA GLY A 28 24.55 -10.33 -0.69
C GLY A 28 25.19 -9.00 -1.13
N PRO A 29 25.60 -8.09 -0.21
CA PRO A 29 25.59 -8.05 1.25
C PRO A 29 24.26 -7.55 1.83
N ILE A 30 23.93 -7.99 3.04
CA ILE A 30 22.79 -7.47 3.80
C ILE A 30 23.10 -6.09 4.39
N ASN A 31 22.12 -5.19 4.35
CA ASN A 31 22.16 -3.93 5.08
C ASN A 31 20.77 -3.66 5.67
N ILE A 32 20.72 -3.38 6.96
CA ILE A 32 19.46 -3.12 7.68
C ILE A 32 18.94 -1.69 7.52
N ASN A 33 19.78 -0.77 7.04
CA ASN A 33 19.35 0.58 6.74
C ASN A 33 18.52 0.62 5.46
N ASN A 34 17.80 1.71 5.29
CA ASN A 34 16.87 1.92 4.20
C ASN A 34 17.38 1.43 2.84
N ASP A 35 16.62 0.52 2.25
CA ASP A 35 16.77 0.07 0.87
C ASP A 35 15.43 -0.53 0.42
N HIS A 36 14.92 -0.09 -0.72
CA HIS A 36 13.62 -0.53 -1.22
C HIS A 36 13.70 -1.75 -2.16
N GLY A 37 14.83 -2.42 -2.27
CA GLY A 37 15.01 -3.56 -3.17
C GLY A 37 14.10 -4.75 -2.86
N ASP A 38 13.73 -4.94 -1.59
CA ASP A 38 12.75 -5.95 -1.16
C ASP A 38 11.33 -5.59 -1.62
N ALA A 39 10.85 -4.37 -1.36
CA ALA A 39 9.53 -3.90 -1.83
C ALA A 39 9.47 -3.83 -3.37
N MET A 40 10.54 -3.35 -4.02
CA MET A 40 10.62 -3.27 -5.48
C MET A 40 10.66 -4.66 -6.13
N SER A 41 11.17 -5.69 -5.47
CA SER A 41 11.11 -7.07 -5.96
C SER A 41 9.68 -7.61 -6.03
N ALA A 42 8.75 -7.01 -5.28
CA ALA A 42 7.33 -7.36 -5.23
C ALA A 42 6.43 -6.43 -6.07
N ARG A 43 6.98 -5.45 -6.80
CA ARG A 43 6.20 -4.44 -7.57
C ARG A 43 5.23 -5.06 -8.58
N ASP A 44 5.60 -6.20 -9.16
CA ASP A 44 4.80 -6.87 -10.20
C ASP A 44 3.86 -7.95 -9.62
N CYS A 45 3.79 -8.10 -8.30
CA CYS A 45 2.97 -9.12 -7.63
C CYS A 45 1.46 -8.77 -7.56
N GLY A 46 1.06 -7.55 -7.96
CA GLY A 46 -0.33 -7.10 -7.91
C GLY A 46 -0.74 -6.54 -6.54
N TRP A 47 0.21 -6.06 -5.76
CA TRP A 47 -0.01 -5.37 -4.49
C TRP A 47 0.04 -3.86 -4.66
N ILE A 48 -0.87 -3.16 -3.99
CA ILE A 48 -0.77 -1.72 -3.78
C ILE A 48 0.39 -1.46 -2.82
N GLN A 49 1.20 -0.43 -3.08
CA GLN A 49 2.35 -0.10 -2.24
C GLN A 49 2.27 1.36 -1.79
N LEU A 50 2.17 1.58 -0.48
CA LEU A 50 2.24 2.89 0.17
C LEU A 50 3.62 3.04 0.81
N PHE A 51 4.33 4.13 0.52
CA PHE A 51 5.64 4.42 1.10
C PHE A 51 5.51 5.52 2.14
N SER A 52 5.90 5.23 3.37
CA SER A 52 5.78 6.15 4.50
C SER A 52 7.02 7.03 4.62
N GLU A 53 6.83 8.34 4.71
CA GLU A 53 7.91 9.32 4.87
C GLU A 53 8.46 9.36 6.30
N ASN A 54 7.56 9.30 7.30
CA ASN A 54 7.86 9.47 8.72
C ASN A 54 6.96 8.57 9.58
N VAL A 55 7.13 8.61 10.91
CA VAL A 55 6.35 7.77 11.83
C VAL A 55 4.86 8.10 11.79
N GLN A 56 4.48 9.38 11.59
CA GLN A 56 3.08 9.76 11.42
C GLN A 56 2.50 9.13 10.15
N GLY A 57 3.21 9.23 9.02
CA GLY A 57 2.80 8.60 7.77
C GLY A 57 2.71 7.08 7.87
N ALA A 58 3.59 6.43 8.63
CA ALA A 58 3.54 5.00 8.88
C ALA A 58 2.26 4.60 9.64
N TYR A 59 1.90 5.37 10.67
CA TYR A 59 0.67 5.18 11.43
C TYR A 59 -0.57 5.41 10.56
N ASP A 60 -0.61 6.52 9.83
CA ASP A 60 -1.74 6.90 9.00
C ASP A 60 -1.95 5.91 7.84
N ASN A 61 -0.87 5.52 7.15
CA ASN A 61 -0.93 4.49 6.10
C ASN A 61 -1.42 3.14 6.62
N SER A 62 -1.18 2.82 7.90
CA SER A 62 -1.71 1.58 8.50
C SER A 62 -3.24 1.62 8.67
N ILE A 63 -3.85 2.81 8.70
CA ILE A 63 -5.31 3.02 8.74
C ILE A 63 -5.87 3.13 7.32
N ILE A 64 -5.17 3.83 6.43
CA ILE A 64 -5.55 4.06 5.04
C ILE A 64 -5.51 2.76 4.22
N ALA A 65 -4.46 1.95 4.39
CA ALA A 65 -4.24 0.74 3.61
C ALA A 65 -5.41 -0.26 3.66
N PRO A 66 -5.98 -0.65 4.81
CA PRO A 66 -7.15 -1.51 4.84
C PRO A 66 -8.36 -0.86 4.16
N ARG A 67 -8.58 0.45 4.31
CA ARG A 67 -9.70 1.14 3.67
C ARG A 67 -9.63 1.09 2.14
N ILE A 68 -8.43 1.22 1.55
CA ILE A 68 -8.21 1.05 0.11
C ILE A 68 -8.33 -0.42 -0.29
N ALA A 69 -7.63 -1.30 0.45
CA ALA A 69 -7.56 -2.73 0.12
C ALA A 69 -8.93 -3.42 0.16
N GLU A 70 -9.77 -3.06 1.13
CA GLU A 70 -11.11 -3.64 1.35
C GLU A 70 -12.19 -2.98 0.50
N HIS A 71 -11.89 -1.88 -0.22
CA HIS A 71 -12.88 -1.21 -1.05
C HIS A 71 -13.47 -2.18 -2.07
N HIS A 72 -14.81 -2.15 -2.23
CA HIS A 72 -15.55 -3.10 -3.06
C HIS A 72 -15.01 -3.22 -4.50
N ASP A 73 -14.62 -2.09 -5.11
CA ASP A 73 -14.13 -2.07 -6.48
C ASP A 73 -12.63 -2.45 -6.60
N VAL A 74 -11.93 -2.55 -5.47
CA VAL A 74 -10.49 -2.84 -5.42
C VAL A 74 -10.24 -4.28 -4.98
N GLN A 75 -10.47 -4.59 -3.71
CA GLN A 75 -10.14 -5.88 -3.08
C GLN A 75 -8.80 -6.46 -3.57
N LEU A 76 -7.74 -5.70 -3.29
CA LEU A 76 -6.35 -6.09 -3.55
C LEU A 76 -5.52 -5.92 -2.28
N PRO A 77 -4.49 -6.74 -2.11
CA PRO A 77 -3.59 -6.59 -0.97
C PRO A 77 -2.76 -5.30 -1.06
N CYS A 78 -2.41 -4.74 0.09
CA CYS A 78 -1.67 -3.49 0.22
C CYS A 78 -0.45 -3.65 1.12
N MET A 79 0.70 -3.14 0.70
CA MET A 79 1.92 -3.03 1.49
C MET A 79 2.09 -1.61 2.02
N VAL A 80 2.34 -1.50 3.32
CA VAL A 80 2.80 -0.28 3.98
C VAL A 80 4.31 -0.40 4.15
N ASN A 81 5.05 0.31 3.32
CA ASN A 81 6.51 0.26 3.28
C ASN A 81 7.10 1.26 4.26
N LEU A 82 7.97 0.79 5.13
CA LEU A 82 8.63 1.53 6.20
C LEU A 82 10.14 1.45 5.98
N ASP A 83 10.81 2.57 5.94
CA ASP A 83 12.26 2.61 5.79
C ASP A 83 12.94 1.94 6.96
N GLY A 84 13.63 0.83 6.68
CA GLY A 84 14.30 0.01 7.68
C GLY A 84 15.31 0.82 8.46
N PHE A 85 15.36 0.62 9.77
CA PHE A 85 16.15 1.32 10.76
C PHE A 85 15.80 2.83 10.89
N ILE A 86 15.64 3.54 9.79
CA ILE A 86 15.32 4.99 9.79
C ILE A 86 13.95 5.24 10.44
N LEU A 87 12.87 4.62 9.93
CA LEU A 87 11.54 4.73 10.52
C LEU A 87 11.28 3.69 11.60
N THR A 88 11.73 2.45 11.38
CA THR A 88 11.38 1.34 12.27
C THR A 88 12.03 1.43 13.66
N HIS A 89 13.06 2.25 13.83
CA HIS A 89 13.76 2.50 15.09
C HIS A 89 13.75 3.98 15.51
N ALA A 90 13.07 4.84 14.76
CA ALA A 90 12.90 6.23 15.12
C ALA A 90 11.91 6.39 16.29
N ILE A 91 12.12 7.45 17.07
CA ILE A 91 11.18 7.92 18.08
C ILE A 91 10.74 9.32 17.69
N GLU A 92 9.50 9.44 17.21
CA GLU A 92 8.93 10.69 16.76
C GLU A 92 7.61 10.95 17.50
N ARG A 93 7.22 12.22 17.54
CA ARG A 93 5.90 12.60 18.04
C ARG A 93 4.87 12.33 16.95
N MET A 94 3.79 11.64 17.29
CA MET A 94 2.66 11.44 16.38
C MET A 94 1.33 11.80 17.05
N THR A 95 0.32 12.11 16.24
CA THR A 95 -1.04 12.37 16.67
C THR A 95 -1.90 11.16 16.33
N MET A 96 -2.43 10.51 17.36
CA MET A 96 -3.33 9.36 17.17
C MET A 96 -4.74 9.82 16.81
N VAL A 97 -5.44 9.03 16.01
CA VAL A 97 -6.86 9.18 15.72
C VAL A 97 -7.66 8.41 16.77
N ASP A 98 -8.84 8.90 17.15
CA ASP A 98 -9.72 8.18 18.04
C ASP A 98 -10.15 6.83 17.44
N THR A 99 -10.23 5.81 18.29
CA THR A 99 -10.56 4.46 17.83
C THR A 99 -11.96 4.36 17.20
N ALA A 100 -12.91 5.19 17.64
CA ALA A 100 -14.24 5.20 17.07
C ALA A 100 -14.23 5.79 15.65
N ASP A 101 -13.44 6.84 15.43
CA ASP A 101 -13.27 7.47 14.12
C ASP A 101 -12.54 6.52 13.16
N VAL A 102 -11.50 5.82 13.62
CA VAL A 102 -10.82 4.78 12.81
C VAL A 102 -11.79 3.67 12.40
N LYS A 103 -12.61 3.17 13.32
CA LYS A 103 -13.60 2.13 13.00
C LYS A 103 -14.65 2.62 12.01
N HIS A 104 -15.07 3.87 12.12
CA HIS A 104 -16.01 4.46 11.19
C HIS A 104 -15.40 4.63 9.80
N PHE A 105 -14.17 5.11 9.74
CA PHE A 105 -13.42 5.32 8.50
C PHE A 105 -13.13 4.01 7.75
N VAL A 106 -12.61 3.00 8.43
CA VAL A 106 -12.31 1.69 7.80
C VAL A 106 -13.60 0.97 7.42
N GLY A 107 -14.64 1.02 8.27
CA GLY A 107 -15.91 0.36 8.03
C GLY A 107 -15.86 -1.15 8.29
N GLU A 108 -16.87 -1.86 7.81
CA GLU A 108 -16.94 -3.32 7.85
C GLU A 108 -16.59 -3.91 6.48
N PHE A 109 -15.75 -4.94 6.48
CA PHE A 109 -15.36 -5.61 5.24
C PHE A 109 -16.48 -6.51 4.70
N GLU A 110 -16.84 -6.29 3.44
CA GLU A 110 -17.78 -7.11 2.70
C GLU A 110 -17.07 -7.83 1.53
N PRO A 111 -16.77 -9.14 1.65
CA PRO A 111 -16.06 -9.87 0.61
C PRO A 111 -16.94 -10.04 -0.65
N LEU A 112 -16.36 -9.83 -1.84
CA LEU A 112 -17.03 -10.09 -3.12
C LEU A 112 -17.39 -11.57 -3.28
N TYR A 113 -16.51 -12.45 -2.85
CA TYR A 113 -16.62 -13.89 -3.02
C TYR A 113 -16.40 -14.61 -1.67
N PRO A 114 -17.40 -14.59 -0.77
CA PRO A 114 -17.24 -15.22 0.54
C PRO A 114 -17.15 -16.75 0.39
N LEU A 115 -16.07 -17.33 0.92
CA LEU A 115 -15.80 -18.77 0.82
C LEU A 115 -16.92 -19.66 1.41
N LEU A 116 -17.63 -19.15 2.42
CA LEU A 116 -18.69 -19.89 3.11
C LEU A 116 -20.11 -19.63 2.56
N ASP A 117 -20.23 -18.96 1.41
CA ASP A 117 -21.53 -18.86 0.73
C ASP A 117 -21.85 -20.14 -0.02
N VAL A 118 -22.59 -21.03 0.66
CA VAL A 118 -23.02 -22.33 0.09
C VAL A 118 -24.04 -22.20 -1.04
N LYS A 119 -24.64 -21.03 -1.23
CA LYS A 119 -25.61 -20.78 -2.31
C LYS A 119 -24.92 -20.38 -3.61
N HIS A 120 -23.78 -19.71 -3.50
CA HIS A 120 -22.95 -19.27 -4.62
C HIS A 120 -21.52 -19.76 -4.42
N PRO A 121 -21.27 -21.06 -4.54
CA PRO A 121 -19.96 -21.65 -4.24
C PRO A 121 -18.90 -21.12 -5.20
N VAL A 122 -17.77 -20.75 -4.65
CA VAL A 122 -16.58 -20.26 -5.37
C VAL A 122 -15.38 -21.14 -5.03
N SER A 123 -14.38 -21.15 -5.90
CA SER A 123 -13.08 -21.77 -5.62
C SER A 123 -11.99 -20.70 -5.69
N HIS A 124 -11.04 -20.80 -4.77
CA HIS A 124 -9.85 -19.94 -4.72
C HIS A 124 -8.60 -20.76 -5.08
N GLY A 125 -7.59 -20.10 -5.65
CA GLY A 125 -6.32 -20.75 -5.99
C GLY A 125 -6.43 -21.79 -7.10
N ASN A 126 -7.30 -21.56 -8.06
CA ASN A 126 -7.50 -22.46 -9.19
C ASN A 126 -6.29 -22.50 -10.13
N MET A 127 -6.09 -23.64 -10.76
CA MET A 127 -5.15 -23.79 -11.87
C MET A 127 -5.89 -23.53 -13.19
N ASP A 128 -5.57 -22.43 -13.85
CA ASP A 128 -6.22 -22.03 -15.10
C ASP A 128 -5.55 -22.67 -16.31
N GLY A 129 -6.38 -23.13 -17.26
CA GLY A 129 -5.95 -23.43 -18.61
C GLY A 129 -5.73 -22.14 -19.45
N PRO A 130 -5.16 -22.26 -20.67
CA PRO A 130 -4.85 -21.12 -21.52
C PRO A 130 -6.05 -20.20 -21.79
N ASP A 131 -7.26 -20.75 -21.86
CA ASP A 131 -8.48 -20.00 -22.20
C ASP A 131 -8.98 -19.12 -21.04
N PHE A 132 -8.61 -19.43 -19.79
CA PHE A 132 -9.11 -18.74 -18.60
C PHE A 132 -8.06 -17.90 -17.88
N TYR A 133 -6.79 -18.19 -18.06
CA TYR A 133 -5.70 -17.48 -17.37
C TYR A 133 -5.71 -15.96 -17.64
N TYR A 134 -5.80 -15.57 -18.91
CA TYR A 134 -5.78 -14.15 -19.28
C TYR A 134 -6.99 -13.38 -18.71
N PRO A 135 -8.25 -13.83 -18.88
CA PRO A 135 -9.39 -13.15 -18.28
C PRO A 135 -9.29 -13.00 -16.76
N HIS A 136 -8.85 -14.03 -16.05
CA HIS A 136 -8.70 -13.98 -14.60
C HIS A 136 -7.60 -12.97 -14.20
N LYS A 137 -6.44 -13.01 -14.85
CA LYS A 137 -5.36 -12.07 -14.57
C LYS A 137 -5.75 -10.62 -14.89
N TYR A 138 -6.52 -10.41 -15.94
CA TYR A 138 -6.97 -9.08 -16.35
C TYR A 138 -7.89 -8.41 -15.32
N GLN A 139 -8.67 -9.16 -14.57
CA GLN A 139 -9.48 -8.62 -13.46
C GLN A 139 -8.61 -7.92 -12.40
N SER A 140 -7.43 -8.47 -12.10
CA SER A 140 -6.50 -7.83 -11.16
C SER A 140 -5.94 -6.52 -11.71
N VAL A 141 -5.73 -6.43 -13.03
CA VAL A 141 -5.28 -5.19 -13.69
C VAL A 141 -6.37 -4.11 -13.57
N LEU A 142 -7.62 -4.44 -13.90
CA LEU A 142 -8.73 -3.50 -13.77
C LEU A 142 -8.92 -3.01 -12.33
N ALA A 143 -8.75 -3.89 -11.35
CA ALA A 143 -8.81 -3.51 -9.96
C ALA A 143 -7.66 -2.59 -9.54
N MET A 144 -6.46 -2.82 -10.08
CA MET A 144 -5.30 -1.95 -9.81
C MET A 144 -5.49 -0.56 -10.44
N ASP A 145 -6.04 -0.46 -11.65
CA ASP A 145 -6.38 0.82 -12.27
C ASP A 145 -7.42 1.57 -11.42
N LYS A 146 -8.43 0.86 -10.93
CA LYS A 146 -9.45 1.45 -10.06
C LYS A 146 -8.89 1.88 -8.69
N ALA A 147 -7.87 1.19 -8.19
CA ALA A 147 -7.23 1.50 -6.91
C ALA A 147 -6.64 2.90 -6.86
N LEU A 148 -6.21 3.48 -8.00
CA LEU A 148 -5.70 4.85 -8.06
C LEU A 148 -6.80 5.87 -7.71
N GLU A 149 -7.98 5.75 -8.34
CA GLU A 149 -9.11 6.64 -8.09
C GLU A 149 -9.61 6.48 -6.63
N VAL A 150 -9.74 5.24 -6.16
CA VAL A 150 -10.17 4.94 -4.79
C VAL A 150 -9.17 5.47 -3.76
N ALA A 151 -7.86 5.39 -4.05
CA ALA A 151 -6.85 5.93 -3.14
C ALA A 151 -6.99 7.46 -2.96
N GLU A 152 -7.23 8.21 -4.05
CA GLU A 152 -7.46 9.66 -3.97
C GLU A 152 -8.72 10.00 -3.16
N GLU A 153 -9.81 9.24 -3.35
CA GLU A 153 -11.04 9.40 -2.57
C GLU A 153 -10.78 9.13 -1.08
N VAL A 154 -10.08 8.04 -0.75
CA VAL A 154 -9.74 7.64 0.61
C VAL A 154 -8.79 8.65 1.28
N PHE A 155 -7.81 9.17 0.56
CA PHE A 155 -6.93 10.23 1.08
C PHE A 155 -7.71 11.48 1.43
N LYS A 156 -8.68 11.87 0.62
CA LYS A 156 -9.56 13.01 0.90
C LYS A 156 -10.46 12.74 2.12
N GLU A 157 -11.08 11.57 2.22
CA GLU A 157 -11.87 11.18 3.39
C GLU A 157 -11.01 11.22 4.67
N PHE A 158 -9.76 10.75 4.58
CA PHE A 158 -8.82 10.78 5.69
C PHE A 158 -8.41 12.21 6.09
N ALA A 159 -8.18 13.08 5.10
CA ALA A 159 -7.90 14.49 5.33
C ALA A 159 -9.07 15.22 5.99
N ASP A 160 -10.29 14.97 5.54
CA ASP A 160 -11.52 15.53 6.14
C ASP A 160 -11.66 15.11 7.63
N MET A 161 -11.26 13.90 7.98
CA MET A 161 -11.31 13.38 9.34
C MET A 161 -10.19 13.91 10.24
N THR A 162 -8.96 14.04 9.71
CA THR A 162 -7.75 14.26 10.52
C THR A 162 -7.08 15.61 10.31
N GLY A 163 -7.39 16.30 9.21
CA GLY A 163 -6.69 17.49 8.74
C GLY A 163 -5.30 17.19 8.14
N ARG A 164 -4.94 15.91 7.92
CA ARG A 164 -3.68 15.50 7.31
C ARG A 164 -3.91 15.05 5.88
N GLU A 165 -3.24 15.70 4.94
CA GLU A 165 -3.38 15.46 3.51
C GLU A 165 -2.36 14.44 3.04
N TYR A 166 -2.80 13.54 2.16
CA TYR A 166 -1.98 12.54 1.46
C TYR A 166 -2.36 12.53 -0.01
N HIS A 167 -1.39 12.28 -0.88
CA HIS A 167 -1.58 12.24 -2.33
C HIS A 167 -0.90 11.00 -2.92
N LEU A 168 -1.25 10.66 -4.16
CA LEU A 168 -0.55 9.58 -4.90
C LEU A 168 0.93 9.92 -5.08
N VAL A 169 1.22 11.20 -5.30
CA VAL A 169 2.57 11.77 -5.39
C VAL A 169 2.52 13.16 -4.76
N ASP A 170 3.41 13.42 -3.81
CA ASP A 170 3.59 14.75 -3.24
C ASP A 170 4.56 15.55 -4.11
N GLU A 171 4.15 16.73 -4.56
CA GLU A 171 4.96 17.64 -5.36
C GLU A 171 5.56 18.72 -4.47
N TYR A 172 6.88 18.89 -4.51
CA TYR A 172 7.57 19.92 -3.77
C TYR A 172 8.45 20.75 -4.70
N MET A 173 8.18 22.05 -4.79
CA MET A 173 8.91 23.01 -5.62
C MET A 173 9.04 22.57 -7.10
N CYS A 174 7.95 22.03 -7.68
CA CYS A 174 7.97 21.49 -9.04
C CYS A 174 7.54 22.51 -10.12
N ASP A 175 6.91 23.63 -9.76
CA ASP A 175 6.24 24.56 -10.71
C ASP A 175 7.17 25.14 -11.78
N ASP A 176 8.44 25.43 -11.44
CA ASP A 176 9.44 26.02 -12.33
C ASP A 176 10.73 25.18 -12.43
N ALA A 177 10.65 23.91 -12.03
CA ALA A 177 11.82 23.04 -11.96
C ALA A 177 12.32 22.63 -13.36
N GLU A 178 13.63 22.83 -13.63
CA GLU A 178 14.30 22.25 -14.81
C GLU A 178 14.63 20.77 -14.64
N TYR A 179 14.79 20.33 -13.39
CA TYR A 179 15.09 18.94 -13.01
C TYR A 179 14.18 18.52 -11.86
N VAL A 180 13.61 17.34 -11.97
CA VAL A 180 12.76 16.75 -10.94
C VAL A 180 13.37 15.44 -10.48
N ALA A 181 13.49 15.24 -9.15
CA ALA A 181 13.89 13.98 -8.55
C ALA A 181 12.65 13.25 -8.00
N VAL A 182 12.47 11.98 -8.38
CA VAL A 182 11.44 11.12 -7.79
C VAL A 182 12.05 10.35 -6.62
N ILE A 183 11.48 10.51 -5.44
CA ILE A 183 12.04 10.01 -4.17
C ILE A 183 10.95 9.24 -3.43
N LEU A 184 11.31 8.14 -2.78
CA LEU A 184 10.43 7.32 -1.95
C LEU A 184 10.83 7.38 -0.47
N GLY A 185 9.83 7.25 0.41
CA GLY A 185 10.01 7.06 1.84
C GLY A 185 10.63 8.24 2.57
N SER A 186 11.40 7.98 3.61
CA SER A 186 12.00 8.99 4.49
C SER A 186 13.00 9.92 3.82
N SER A 187 13.52 9.52 2.66
CA SER A 187 14.44 10.35 1.88
C SER A 187 13.76 11.63 1.35
N PHE A 188 12.44 11.58 1.09
CA PHE A 188 11.67 12.77 0.69
C PHE A 188 11.67 13.84 1.79
N GLY A 189 11.35 13.47 3.03
CA GLY A 189 11.38 14.41 4.16
C GLY A 189 12.77 15.01 4.39
N THR A 190 13.84 14.23 4.20
CA THR A 190 15.21 14.73 4.30
C THR A 190 15.53 15.77 3.24
N VAL A 191 15.12 15.54 2.00
CA VAL A 191 15.38 16.46 0.87
C VAL A 191 14.56 17.73 1.01
N SER A 192 13.26 17.64 1.28
CA SER A 192 12.37 18.78 1.44
C SER A 192 12.82 19.69 2.61
N TYR A 193 13.23 19.10 3.75
CA TYR A 193 13.74 19.86 4.89
C TYR A 193 15.06 20.58 4.59
N THR A 194 15.94 20.00 3.78
CA THR A 194 17.23 20.60 3.43
C THR A 194 17.07 21.88 2.61
N HIS A 195 16.00 22.02 1.85
CA HIS A 195 15.70 23.21 1.05
C HIS A 195 14.97 24.32 1.81
N LEU A 196 14.47 24.05 3.03
CA LEU A 196 13.82 25.04 3.90
C LEU A 196 14.82 25.87 4.71
N GLN A 197 16.12 25.59 4.64
CA GLN A 197 17.22 26.35 5.26
C GLN A 197 17.92 27.25 4.25
#